data_b50d8856dbfa4ac69d5a1a59a35a624c
#
_entry.id   b50d8856dbfa4ac69d5a1a59a35a624c
#
_cell.length_a   1.000
_cell.length_b   1.000
_cell.length_c   1.000
_cell.angle_alpha   90.00
_cell.angle_beta   90.00
_cell.angle_gamma   90.00
#
_symmetry.space_group_name_H-M   'P 1'
#
loop_
_entity.id
_entity.type
_entity.pdbx_description
1 polymer ?
#
loop_
_entity_poly.entity_id
_entity_poly.type
_entity_poly.pdbx_seq_one_letter_code
_entity_poly.pdbx_strand_id
1 'polypeptide(L)'
;MTEDFLFVDGLGQEVRGWRKMDLGWKGYFQLFPDYSIQVDDVFSHGSMVGLFGYAQGTFAVGGQLLKENRWRIPAAWKAVVRDGRIAEWRVYADNEPVWKIMRGRRY
;
A
#
# COMPACT_ATOMS: atom_id res chain seq x y z
N MET A 1 2.99 14.64 3.26
CA MET A 1 1.54 14.48 3.47
C MET A 1 0.97 15.70 4.19
N THR A 2 -0.27 16.06 3.92
CA THR A 2 -0.94 17.12 4.65
C THR A 2 -1.33 16.66 6.06
N GLU A 3 -1.63 17.62 6.97
CA GLU A 3 -2.06 17.27 8.34
C GLU A 3 -3.36 16.46 8.34
N ASP A 4 -4.27 16.77 7.43
CA ASP A 4 -5.55 16.08 7.27
C ASP A 4 -5.49 14.96 6.24
N PHE A 5 -4.31 14.42 5.99
CA PHE A 5 -4.07 13.34 5.02
C PHE A 5 -5.07 12.20 5.21
N LEU A 6 -5.65 11.76 4.09
CA LEU A 6 -6.58 10.63 4.07
C LEU A 6 -5.97 9.45 3.31
N PHE A 7 -5.86 8.32 3.99
CA PHE A 7 -5.52 7.05 3.36
C PHE A 7 -6.78 6.18 3.29
N VAL A 8 -7.01 5.57 2.13
CA VAL A 8 -8.11 4.62 1.96
C VAL A 8 -7.53 3.32 1.40
N ASP A 9 -7.72 2.22 2.13
CA ASP A 9 -7.22 0.91 1.71
C ASP A 9 -8.13 0.24 0.68
N GLY A 10 -7.73 -0.95 0.21
CA GLY A 10 -8.47 -1.69 -0.80
C GLY A 10 -9.86 -2.18 -0.34
N LEU A 11 -10.16 -2.14 0.95
CA LEU A 11 -11.47 -2.47 1.51
C LEU A 11 -12.34 -1.23 1.73
N GLY A 12 -11.82 -0.04 1.42
CA GLY A 12 -12.52 1.22 1.65
C GLY A 12 -12.38 1.75 3.08
N GLN A 13 -11.52 1.14 3.90
CA GLN A 13 -11.27 1.61 5.25
C GLN A 13 -10.37 2.84 5.23
N GLU A 14 -10.69 3.82 6.07
CA GLU A 14 -10.02 5.12 6.09
C GLU A 14 -9.12 5.29 7.30
N VAL A 15 -7.94 5.88 7.06
CA VAL A 15 -7.06 6.36 8.13
C VAL A 15 -6.83 7.84 7.86
N ARG A 16 -7.19 8.69 8.81
CA ARG A 16 -7.08 10.14 8.66
C ARG A 16 -5.98 10.69 9.56
N GLY A 17 -5.18 11.58 8.98
CA GLY A 17 -4.08 12.22 9.67
C GLY A 17 -2.75 11.51 9.39
N TRP A 18 -1.71 12.31 9.07
CA TRP A 18 -0.41 11.74 8.68
C TRP A 18 0.27 10.96 9.82
N ARG A 19 -0.01 11.33 11.09
CA ARG A 19 0.61 10.64 12.23
C ARG A 19 0.12 9.21 12.39
N LYS A 20 -1.19 9.00 12.24
CA LYS A 20 -1.77 7.66 12.25
C LYS A 20 -1.26 6.84 11.07
N MET A 21 -1.13 7.47 9.91
CA MET A 21 -0.63 6.80 8.71
C MET A 21 0.83 6.42 8.84
N ASP A 22 1.65 7.27 9.47
CA ASP A 22 3.06 6.95 9.72
C ASP A 22 3.21 5.70 10.59
N LEU A 23 2.41 5.60 11.66
CA LEU A 23 2.38 4.39 12.50
C LEU A 23 1.89 3.17 11.73
N GLY A 24 0.88 3.34 10.88
CA GLY A 24 0.36 2.27 10.02
C GLY A 24 1.41 1.76 9.05
N TRP A 25 2.17 2.66 8.42
CA TRP A 25 3.27 2.28 7.53
C TRP A 25 4.36 1.51 8.25
N LYS A 26 4.74 1.93 9.46
CA LYS A 26 5.74 1.22 10.25
C LYS A 26 5.33 -0.21 10.54
N GLY A 27 4.08 -0.43 10.93
CA GLY A 27 3.53 -1.78 11.14
C GLY A 27 3.50 -2.59 9.86
N TYR A 28 3.10 -1.97 8.75
CA TYR A 28 3.04 -2.64 7.44
C TYR A 28 4.43 -3.10 6.98
N PHE A 29 5.45 -2.26 7.14
CA PHE A 29 6.82 -2.60 6.76
C PHE A 29 7.46 -3.64 7.69
N GLN A 30 6.91 -3.85 8.88
CA GLN A 30 7.34 -4.99 9.71
C GLN A 30 6.85 -6.32 9.13
N LEU A 31 5.66 -6.32 8.55
CA LEU A 31 5.09 -7.52 7.89
C LEU A 31 5.74 -7.77 6.52
N PHE A 32 6.05 -6.71 5.78
CA PHE A 32 6.58 -6.77 4.41
C PHE A 32 7.77 -5.82 4.28
N PRO A 33 8.95 -6.21 4.83
CA PRO A 33 10.11 -5.29 4.85
C PRO A 33 10.61 -4.88 3.47
N ASP A 34 10.39 -5.72 2.46
CA ASP A 34 10.81 -5.48 1.08
C ASP A 34 9.69 -4.93 0.20
N TYR A 35 8.60 -4.42 0.82
CA TYR A 35 7.47 -3.88 0.07
C TYR A 35 7.93 -2.80 -0.90
N SER A 36 7.46 -2.90 -2.14
CA SER A 36 7.69 -1.88 -3.16
C SER A 36 6.52 -1.86 -4.14
N ILE A 37 6.43 -0.79 -4.89
CA ILE A 37 5.45 -0.67 -5.97
C ILE A 37 6.18 -0.44 -7.29
N GLN A 38 5.63 -1.01 -8.36
CA GLN A 38 6.05 -0.74 -9.72
C GLN A 38 4.94 0.04 -10.40
N VAL A 39 5.24 1.24 -10.88
CA VAL A 39 4.28 2.09 -11.55
C VAL A 39 4.57 2.04 -13.05
N ASP A 40 3.62 1.50 -13.81
CA ASP A 40 3.75 1.36 -15.27
C ASP A 40 3.11 2.54 -16.00
N ASP A 41 1.99 3.05 -15.49
CA ASP A 41 1.24 4.14 -16.13
C ASP A 41 0.86 5.19 -15.10
N VAL A 42 0.92 6.47 -15.51
CA VAL A 42 0.53 7.60 -14.68
C VAL A 42 -0.38 8.52 -15.51
N PHE A 43 -1.53 8.84 -14.97
CA PHE A 43 -2.47 9.78 -15.57
C PHE A 43 -2.81 10.87 -14.55
N SER A 44 -2.86 12.11 -15.01
CA SER A 44 -3.21 13.21 -14.11
C SER A 44 -4.32 14.07 -14.71
N HIS A 45 -5.16 14.62 -13.84
CA HIS A 45 -6.21 15.56 -14.19
C HIS A 45 -6.39 16.53 -13.01
N GLY A 46 -5.99 17.78 -13.19
CA GLY A 46 -6.01 18.74 -12.11
C GLY A 46 -5.10 18.28 -10.95
N SER A 47 -5.66 18.24 -9.75
CA SER A 47 -4.93 17.81 -8.56
C SER A 47 -4.95 16.29 -8.36
N MET A 48 -5.64 15.53 -9.22
CA MET A 48 -5.74 14.08 -9.14
C MET A 48 -4.69 13.41 -9.99
N VAL A 49 -4.05 12.36 -9.43
CA VAL A 49 -3.08 11.51 -10.14
C VAL A 49 -3.50 10.06 -9.98
N GLY A 50 -3.66 9.37 -11.11
CA GLY A 50 -3.91 7.94 -11.14
C GLY A 50 -2.63 7.20 -11.48
N LEU A 51 -2.30 6.15 -10.73
CA LEU A 51 -1.13 5.33 -10.93
C LEU A 51 -1.56 3.87 -11.09
N PHE A 52 -0.95 3.16 -12.04
CA PHE A 52 -1.32 1.79 -12.36
C PHE A 52 -0.08 0.92 -12.49
N GLY A 53 -0.10 -0.24 -11.86
CA GLY A 53 1.03 -1.14 -11.90
C GLY A 53 0.87 -2.32 -10.96
N TYR A 54 1.89 -2.56 -10.14
CA TYR A 54 1.95 -3.71 -9.25
C TYR A 54 2.45 -3.32 -7.87
N ALA A 55 1.92 -4.00 -6.86
CA ALA A 55 2.47 -4.00 -5.52
C ALA A 55 3.12 -5.36 -5.27
N GLN A 56 4.22 -5.38 -4.54
CA GLN A 56 4.98 -6.60 -4.31
C GLN A 56 5.69 -6.56 -2.97
N GLY A 57 5.96 -7.72 -2.44
CA GLY A 57 6.64 -7.87 -1.17
C GLY A 57 6.74 -9.33 -0.76
N THR A 58 7.33 -9.55 0.40
CA THR A 58 7.46 -10.89 0.98
C THR A 58 7.00 -10.82 2.44
N PHE A 59 6.10 -11.72 2.82
CA PHE A 59 5.66 -11.81 4.21
C PHE A 59 6.80 -12.34 5.07
N ALA A 60 7.25 -11.53 6.04
CA ALA A 60 8.34 -11.88 6.93
C ALA A 60 7.86 -12.84 8.02
N VAL A 61 8.57 -13.95 8.19
CA VAL A 61 8.32 -14.93 9.26
C VAL A 61 9.59 -15.05 10.08
N GLY A 62 9.54 -14.67 11.35
CA GLY A 62 10.71 -14.66 12.20
C GLY A 62 11.84 -13.78 11.67
N GLY A 63 11.49 -12.68 11.02
CA GLY A 63 12.44 -11.77 10.40
C GLY A 63 13.02 -12.27 9.08
N GLN A 64 12.62 -13.44 8.59
CA GLN A 64 13.14 -14.03 7.35
C GLN A 64 12.20 -13.80 6.18
N LEU A 65 12.77 -13.51 5.01
CA LEU A 65 12.04 -13.33 3.76
C LEU A 65 12.18 -14.60 2.92
N LEU A 66 11.25 -15.53 3.14
CA LEU A 66 11.24 -16.81 2.43
C LEU A 66 10.60 -16.65 1.05
N LYS A 67 11.19 -17.30 0.05
CA LYS A 67 10.77 -17.19 -1.34
C LYS A 67 9.30 -17.58 -1.55
N GLU A 68 8.81 -18.58 -0.84
CA GLU A 68 7.41 -19.04 -0.92
C GLU A 68 6.41 -18.03 -0.35
N ASN A 69 6.87 -17.03 0.40
CA ASN A 69 6.02 -15.97 0.96
C ASN A 69 6.03 -14.70 0.11
N ARG A 70 6.69 -14.76 -1.05
CA ARG A 70 6.72 -13.62 -1.97
C ARG A 70 5.41 -13.50 -2.73
N TRP A 71 4.95 -12.26 -2.91
CA TRP A 71 3.73 -11.96 -3.64
C TRP A 71 3.92 -10.74 -4.53
N ARG A 72 3.12 -10.70 -5.60
CA ARG A 72 3.03 -9.58 -6.52
C ARG A 72 1.61 -9.54 -7.05
N ILE A 73 0.94 -8.39 -6.91
CA ILE A 73 -0.45 -8.21 -7.31
C ILE A 73 -0.61 -6.97 -8.18
N PRO A 74 -1.52 -6.99 -9.16
CA PRO A 74 -1.90 -5.77 -9.87
C PRO A 74 -2.53 -4.79 -8.88
N ALA A 75 -2.21 -3.52 -9.05
CA ALA A 75 -2.74 -2.50 -8.17
C ALA A 75 -2.86 -1.16 -8.90
N ALA A 76 -3.75 -0.33 -8.40
CA ALA A 76 -3.90 1.04 -8.84
C ALA A 76 -4.01 1.94 -7.62
N TRP A 77 -3.57 3.17 -7.78
CA TRP A 77 -3.60 4.16 -6.71
C TRP A 77 -4.16 5.48 -7.25
N LYS A 78 -4.88 6.18 -6.38
CA LYS A 78 -5.30 7.56 -6.63
C LYS A 78 -4.61 8.44 -5.61
N ALA A 79 -3.89 9.44 -6.07
CA ALA A 79 -3.31 10.46 -5.23
C ALA A 79 -4.01 11.78 -5.48
N VAL A 80 -4.26 12.53 -4.43
CA VAL A 80 -4.71 13.92 -4.53
C VAL A 80 -3.60 14.78 -3.96
N VAL A 81 -3.15 15.76 -4.76
CA VAL A 81 -2.06 16.66 -4.39
C VAL A 81 -2.63 18.03 -4.09
N ARG A 82 -2.23 18.62 -2.97
CA ARG A 82 -2.63 19.94 -2.55
C ARG A 82 -1.41 20.68 -2.01
N ASP A 83 -1.11 21.85 -2.58
CA ASP A 83 0.04 22.68 -2.19
C ASP A 83 1.37 21.90 -2.20
N GLY A 84 1.57 21.06 -3.24
CA GLY A 84 2.78 20.26 -3.40
C GLY A 84 2.89 19.07 -2.44
N ARG A 85 1.82 18.76 -1.69
CA ARG A 85 1.79 17.66 -0.72
C ARG A 85 0.66 16.69 -1.06
N ILE A 86 0.87 15.41 -0.73
CA ILE A 86 -0.18 14.40 -0.90
C ILE A 86 -1.22 14.58 0.20
N ALA A 87 -2.46 14.88 -0.20
CA ALA A 87 -3.60 15.03 0.70
C ALA A 87 -4.45 13.76 0.81
N GLU A 88 -4.45 12.91 -0.24
CA GLU A 88 -5.17 11.65 -0.23
C GLU A 88 -4.37 10.60 -0.99
N TRP A 89 -4.35 9.39 -0.45
CA TRP A 89 -3.78 8.21 -1.10
C TRP A 89 -4.78 7.06 -0.98
N ARG A 90 -5.27 6.59 -2.11
CA ARG A 90 -6.29 5.54 -2.15
C ARG A 90 -5.77 4.36 -2.95
N VAL A 91 -5.95 3.16 -2.40
CA VAL A 91 -5.47 1.91 -3.00
C VAL A 91 -6.65 1.14 -3.58
N TYR A 92 -6.46 0.60 -4.78
CA TYR A 92 -7.39 -0.31 -5.45
C TYR A 92 -6.63 -1.59 -5.77
N ALA A 93 -6.83 -2.62 -4.98
CA ALA A 93 -6.14 -3.90 -5.17
C ALA A 93 -6.92 -5.03 -4.52
N ASP A 94 -6.82 -6.22 -5.11
CA ASP A 94 -7.30 -7.45 -4.48
C ASP A 94 -6.14 -8.06 -3.69
N ASN A 95 -6.23 -8.01 -2.37
CA ASN A 95 -5.21 -8.52 -1.47
C ASN A 95 -5.39 -10.00 -1.10
N GLU A 96 -6.35 -10.71 -1.69
CA GLU A 96 -6.59 -12.11 -1.33
C GLU A 96 -5.34 -13.00 -1.49
N PRO A 97 -4.53 -12.86 -2.55
CA PRO A 97 -3.30 -13.65 -2.65
C PRO A 97 -2.33 -13.40 -1.49
N VAL A 98 -2.26 -12.18 -0.99
CA VAL A 98 -1.42 -11.81 0.15
C VAL A 98 -1.97 -12.45 1.44
N TRP A 99 -3.28 -12.35 1.65
CA TRP A 99 -3.93 -12.93 2.83
C TRP A 99 -3.80 -14.45 2.87
N LYS A 100 -3.85 -15.11 1.73
CA LYS A 100 -3.63 -16.56 1.66
C LYS A 100 -2.25 -16.95 2.17
N ILE A 101 -1.23 -16.21 1.79
CA ILE A 101 0.13 -16.44 2.27
C ILE A 101 0.19 -16.25 3.79
N MET A 102 -0.39 -15.17 4.30
CA MET A 102 -0.38 -14.87 5.73
C MET A 102 -1.13 -15.94 6.53
N ARG A 103 -2.30 -16.36 6.07
CA ARG A 103 -3.10 -17.42 6.71
C ARG A 103 -2.37 -18.76 6.72
N GLY A 104 -1.70 -19.09 5.63
CA GLY A 104 -0.94 -20.33 5.51
C GLY A 104 0.24 -20.43 6.47
N ARG A 105 0.69 -19.31 7.08
CA ARG A 105 1.83 -19.27 7.99
C ARG A 105 1.45 -19.27 9.47
N ARG A 106 0.18 -19.49 9.77
CA ARG A 106 -0.32 -19.58 11.15
C ARG A 106 -0.24 -21.00 11.73
N TYR A 107 0.10 -21.97 10.92
CA TYR A 107 0.18 -23.37 11.33
C TYR A 107 1.58 -23.77 11.72
#